data_71f41990d262e5f4723289afaf4964dc
#
_entry.id   71f41990d262e5f4723289afaf4964dc
#
_cell.length_a   1.000
_cell.length_b   1.000
_cell.length_c   1.000
_cell.angle_alpha   90.00
_cell.angle_beta   90.00
_cell.angle_gamma   90.00
#
_symmetry.space_group_name_H-M   'P 1'
#
loop_
_entity.id
_entity.type
_entity.pdbx_description
1 polymer ?
#
loop_
_entity_poly.entity_id
_entity_poly.type
_entity_poly.pdbx_seq_one_letter_code
_entity_poly.pdbx_strand_id
1 'polypeptide(L)'
;EPQKRWDAALATLSRLVEAHDVSLIAIGNGTASRETDKLAGELVAGMKGRKLTKIVVSEAGASVYSASAYASRELPDLDVSLRGAVSIARRLQDPLAELVKIDPKSIGVGQYQHDLAEHKLSRSLDAVVEDCVNAVGVEVNTASAPLLARVAGVGESVAQAIVAHRDAHGRFGARKALLKVAGLGRKTFEQCAGFLRIHGGEDPLDASGVHPEAYPVVARIIKGTGKDLRDLIGDAATLRGLRPEQFTDDAFGVPTVADILAELEKPGRDPRPEFRTARFEEGVETLGDLKPGMVLEGVVTNVAAFGAFVDIGVHQDGLVHVSAMAKTFVRDPRSIAKPGDVVRVKVMEVDLPRKRIALSMRLDDEIGAPKGRASADKPRAERQRSDAPGPKARDANKRDGGGRGAGAGALGEALKRAGYDAKKPPRR
;
A
#
# COMPACT_ATOMS: atom_id res chain seq x y z
N GLU A 1 -8.84 29.14 10.15
CA GLU A 1 -10.26 29.17 10.28
C GLU A 1 -10.78 30.15 11.34
N PRO A 2 -10.50 30.13 12.63
CA PRO A 2 -11.27 30.98 13.57
C PRO A 2 -11.11 32.48 13.30
N GLN A 3 -10.04 32.88 12.63
CA GLN A 3 -9.75 34.31 12.37
C GLN A 3 -10.18 34.78 10.97
N LYS A 4 -10.66 33.90 10.09
CA LYS A 4 -11.08 34.17 8.71
C LYS A 4 -10.10 35.03 7.88
N ARG A 5 -8.79 34.81 8.07
CA ARG A 5 -7.72 35.56 7.37
C ARG A 5 -7.34 34.90 6.04
N TRP A 6 -8.32 34.73 5.15
CA TRP A 6 -8.13 34.03 3.88
C TRP A 6 -7.09 34.73 2.97
N ASP A 7 -7.27 36.02 2.74
CA ASP A 7 -6.36 36.79 1.86
C ASP A 7 -4.94 36.87 2.41
N ALA A 8 -4.78 36.98 3.72
CA ALA A 8 -3.47 36.96 4.36
C ALA A 8 -2.77 35.60 4.22
N ALA A 9 -3.55 34.50 4.29
CA ALA A 9 -3.04 33.15 4.06
C ALA A 9 -2.58 32.98 2.60
N LEU A 10 -3.39 33.39 1.62
CA LEU A 10 -3.04 33.37 0.20
C LEU A 10 -1.76 34.18 -0.07
N ALA A 11 -1.68 35.41 0.45
CA ALA A 11 -0.48 36.23 0.27
C ALA A 11 0.79 35.60 0.89
N THR A 12 0.66 34.93 2.03
CA THR A 12 1.77 34.22 2.67
C THR A 12 2.21 33.01 1.86
N LEU A 13 1.26 32.19 1.40
CA LEU A 13 1.53 31.03 0.59
C LEU A 13 2.14 31.41 -0.76
N SER A 14 1.65 32.49 -1.41
CA SER A 14 2.23 33.00 -2.67
C SER A 14 3.71 33.34 -2.50
N ARG A 15 4.07 34.06 -1.43
CA ARG A 15 5.48 34.39 -1.15
C ARG A 15 6.35 33.14 -0.92
N LEU A 16 5.82 32.12 -0.21
CA LEU A 16 6.55 30.88 0.04
C LEU A 16 6.74 30.09 -1.27
N VAL A 17 5.71 30.00 -2.10
CA VAL A 17 5.79 29.35 -3.42
C VAL A 17 6.85 30.03 -4.30
N GLU A 18 6.90 31.34 -4.30
CA GLU A 18 7.91 32.11 -5.04
C GLU A 18 9.32 31.96 -4.48
N ALA A 19 9.46 32.09 -3.15
CA ALA A 19 10.77 32.05 -2.49
C ALA A 19 11.45 30.68 -2.59
N HIS A 20 10.67 29.61 -2.62
CA HIS A 20 11.19 28.23 -2.60
C HIS A 20 10.95 27.47 -3.91
N ASP A 21 10.51 28.15 -4.97
CA ASP A 21 10.21 27.55 -6.28
C ASP A 21 9.32 26.29 -6.17
N VAL A 22 8.25 26.39 -5.39
CA VAL A 22 7.36 25.25 -5.13
C VAL A 22 6.57 24.93 -6.39
N SER A 23 6.58 23.66 -6.80
CA SER A 23 5.84 23.15 -7.96
C SER A 23 4.61 22.29 -7.55
N LEU A 24 4.55 21.86 -6.28
CA LEU A 24 3.53 20.92 -5.81
C LEU A 24 3.11 21.23 -4.38
N ILE A 25 1.78 21.23 -4.14
CA ILE A 25 1.17 21.41 -2.83
C ILE A 25 0.50 20.09 -2.43
N ALA A 26 0.95 19.50 -1.34
CA ALA A 26 0.32 18.32 -0.74
C ALA A 26 -0.75 18.76 0.28
N ILE A 27 -1.94 18.19 0.20
CA ILE A 27 -3.08 18.49 1.07
C ILE A 27 -3.48 17.19 1.77
N GLY A 28 -3.53 17.19 3.10
CA GLY A 28 -4.04 16.04 3.86
C GLY A 28 -5.54 15.82 3.59
N ASN A 29 -5.97 14.54 3.56
CA ASN A 29 -7.36 14.18 3.29
C ASN A 29 -8.27 14.13 4.53
N GLY A 30 -7.85 14.66 5.66
CA GLY A 30 -8.61 14.66 6.91
C GLY A 30 -9.47 15.91 7.11
N THR A 31 -9.50 16.38 8.36
CA THR A 31 -10.29 17.54 8.78
C THR A 31 -9.90 18.80 7.98
N ALA A 32 -10.89 19.56 7.51
CA ALA A 32 -10.73 20.79 6.72
C ALA A 32 -9.95 20.61 5.40
N SER A 33 -9.90 19.40 4.85
CA SER A 33 -9.23 19.12 3.59
C SER A 33 -9.85 19.90 2.42
N ARG A 34 -11.16 20.07 2.41
CA ARG A 34 -11.90 20.81 1.35
C ARG A 34 -11.59 22.29 1.37
N GLU A 35 -11.62 22.91 2.54
CA GLU A 35 -11.28 24.32 2.69
C GLU A 35 -9.84 24.57 2.28
N THR A 36 -8.93 23.65 2.65
CA THR A 36 -7.52 23.70 2.25
C THR A 36 -7.38 23.49 0.74
N ASP A 37 -8.13 22.57 0.15
CA ASP A 37 -8.13 22.31 -1.28
C ASP A 37 -8.64 23.52 -2.07
N LYS A 38 -9.71 24.17 -1.59
CA LYS A 38 -10.20 25.43 -2.15
C LYS A 38 -9.16 26.53 -2.08
N LEU A 39 -8.52 26.73 -0.92
CA LEU A 39 -7.46 27.73 -0.73
C LEU A 39 -6.29 27.48 -1.69
N ALA A 40 -5.85 26.24 -1.81
CA ALA A 40 -4.79 25.86 -2.74
C ALA A 40 -5.21 26.03 -4.21
N GLY A 41 -6.49 25.78 -4.55
CA GLY A 41 -7.04 26.05 -5.87
C GLY A 41 -7.01 27.52 -6.26
N GLU A 42 -7.41 28.40 -5.35
CA GLU A 42 -7.34 29.87 -5.54
C GLU A 42 -5.88 30.34 -5.67
N LEU A 43 -4.96 29.76 -4.87
CA LEU A 43 -3.52 30.04 -4.98
C LEU A 43 -2.97 29.66 -6.37
N VAL A 44 -3.28 28.44 -6.83
CA VAL A 44 -2.87 27.95 -8.15
C VAL A 44 -3.41 28.85 -9.27
N ALA A 45 -4.70 29.22 -9.20
CA ALA A 45 -5.32 30.10 -10.18
C ALA A 45 -4.72 31.53 -10.18
N GLY A 46 -4.30 32.01 -9.01
CA GLY A 46 -3.65 33.33 -8.85
C GLY A 46 -2.23 33.39 -9.39
N MET A 47 -1.49 32.28 -9.42
CA MET A 47 -0.09 32.20 -9.81
C MET A 47 0.07 31.92 -11.32
N LYS A 48 -0.47 32.79 -12.15
CA LYS A 48 -0.39 32.68 -13.63
C LYS A 48 1.06 32.67 -14.11
N GLY A 49 1.40 31.65 -14.92
CA GLY A 49 2.74 31.49 -15.50
C GLY A 49 3.67 30.54 -14.74
N ARG A 50 3.27 30.04 -13.56
CA ARG A 50 3.96 28.96 -12.83
C ARG A 50 3.26 27.63 -13.01
N LYS A 51 4.06 26.56 -13.12
CA LYS A 51 3.55 25.20 -13.13
C LYS A 51 3.38 24.72 -11.67
N LEU A 52 2.35 25.25 -10.99
CA LEU A 52 2.00 24.85 -9.63
C LEU A 52 0.81 23.87 -9.68
N THR A 53 0.90 22.76 -8.96
CA THR A 53 -0.13 21.73 -8.89
C THR A 53 -0.49 21.45 -7.44
N LYS A 54 -1.72 21.06 -7.16
CA LYS A 54 -2.17 20.58 -5.84
C LYS A 54 -2.54 19.11 -5.91
N ILE A 55 -2.28 18.36 -4.84
CA ILE A 55 -2.61 16.93 -4.73
C ILE A 55 -3.07 16.62 -3.31
N VAL A 56 -4.17 15.86 -3.20
CA VAL A 56 -4.65 15.34 -1.92
C VAL A 56 -3.89 14.06 -1.58
N VAL A 57 -3.37 13.99 -0.34
CA VAL A 57 -2.51 12.91 0.16
C VAL A 57 -3.13 12.34 1.43
N SER A 58 -3.09 11.02 1.59
CA SER A 58 -3.54 10.37 2.83
C SER A 58 -2.72 10.87 4.03
N GLU A 59 -3.42 11.34 5.06
CA GLU A 59 -2.81 11.75 6.33
C GLU A 59 -2.87 10.67 7.41
N ALA A 60 -3.30 9.44 7.07
CA ALA A 60 -3.42 8.34 8.03
C ALA A 60 -2.12 8.17 8.85
N GLY A 61 -2.24 8.18 10.18
CA GLY A 61 -1.11 8.08 11.11
C GLY A 61 -0.19 9.32 11.21
N ALA A 62 -0.46 10.43 10.49
CA ALA A 62 0.37 11.63 10.58
C ALA A 62 0.38 12.23 11.99
N SER A 63 -0.73 12.16 12.71
CA SER A 63 -0.83 12.60 14.11
C SER A 63 0.04 11.75 15.04
N VAL A 64 0.14 10.44 14.79
CA VAL A 64 0.98 9.52 15.56
C VAL A 64 2.45 9.87 15.35
N TYR A 65 2.87 10.07 14.09
CA TYR A 65 4.23 10.51 13.79
C TYR A 65 4.55 11.85 14.45
N SER A 66 3.71 12.87 14.24
CA SER A 66 4.00 14.25 14.69
C SER A 66 4.15 14.37 16.20
N ALA A 67 3.44 13.54 16.97
CA ALA A 67 3.54 13.47 18.44
C ALA A 67 4.67 12.53 18.93
N SER A 68 5.35 11.82 18.05
CA SER A 68 6.37 10.83 18.43
C SER A 68 7.67 11.48 18.91
N ALA A 69 8.41 10.75 19.75
CA ALA A 69 9.76 11.16 20.16
C ALA A 69 10.73 11.22 18.95
N TYR A 70 10.49 10.42 17.92
CA TYR A 70 11.28 10.45 16.69
C TYR A 70 11.08 11.78 15.96
N ALA A 71 9.82 12.18 15.70
CA ALA A 71 9.53 13.45 15.03
C ALA A 71 10.06 14.67 15.82
N SER A 72 10.04 14.60 17.16
CA SER A 72 10.62 15.65 18.01
C SER A 72 12.12 15.80 17.86
N ARG A 73 12.84 14.71 17.61
CA ARG A 73 14.28 14.73 17.31
C ARG A 73 14.58 15.12 15.87
N GLU A 74 13.75 14.66 14.93
CA GLU A 74 13.94 14.93 13.51
C GLU A 74 13.65 16.41 13.15
N LEU A 75 12.66 17.00 13.80
CA LEU A 75 12.17 18.36 13.57
C LEU A 75 12.00 19.13 14.89
N PRO A 76 13.09 19.42 15.62
CA PRO A 76 13.02 19.95 16.98
C PRO A 76 12.38 21.35 17.03
N ASP A 77 12.61 22.17 16.00
CA ASP A 77 12.16 23.56 15.93
C ASP A 77 10.74 23.74 15.42
N LEU A 78 10.06 22.66 15.03
CA LEU A 78 8.70 22.69 14.52
C LEU A 78 7.71 22.21 15.58
N ASP A 79 6.54 22.86 15.62
CA ASP A 79 5.41 22.38 16.43
C ASP A 79 4.80 21.09 15.84
N VAL A 80 3.96 20.44 16.62
CA VAL A 80 3.33 19.15 16.26
C VAL A 80 2.54 19.24 14.95
N SER A 81 1.82 20.38 14.72
CA SER A 81 1.02 20.56 13.51
C SER A 81 1.91 20.67 12.27
N LEU A 82 2.98 21.44 12.36
CA LEU A 82 3.94 21.60 11.26
C LEU A 82 4.70 20.31 10.97
N ARG A 83 5.07 19.51 12.00
CA ARG A 83 5.66 18.17 11.80
C ARG A 83 4.73 17.26 11.01
N GLY A 84 3.42 17.30 11.31
CA GLY A 84 2.40 16.57 10.56
C GLY A 84 2.33 17.00 9.10
N ALA A 85 2.32 18.30 8.84
CA ALA A 85 2.31 18.85 7.48
C ALA A 85 3.56 18.45 6.67
N VAL A 86 4.75 18.49 7.29
CA VAL A 86 6.00 18.03 6.66
C VAL A 86 5.91 16.54 6.29
N SER A 87 5.41 15.70 7.20
CA SER A 87 5.25 14.26 6.92
C SER A 87 4.29 14.01 5.75
N ILE A 88 3.15 14.71 5.71
CA ILE A 88 2.18 14.60 4.62
C ILE A 88 2.83 14.98 3.27
N ALA A 89 3.61 16.06 3.23
CA ALA A 89 4.31 16.49 2.03
C ALA A 89 5.39 15.47 1.59
N ARG A 90 6.17 14.95 2.54
CA ARG A 90 7.22 13.94 2.27
C ARG A 90 6.68 12.60 1.78
N ARG A 91 5.44 12.21 2.17
CA ARG A 91 4.78 11.02 1.64
C ARG A 91 4.60 11.06 0.13
N LEU A 92 4.46 12.26 -0.43
CA LEU A 92 4.33 12.43 -1.86
C LEU A 92 5.67 12.24 -2.58
N GLN A 93 6.77 12.55 -1.90
CA GLN A 93 8.14 12.36 -2.43
C GLN A 93 8.57 10.88 -2.30
N ASP A 94 8.44 10.31 -1.12
CA ASP A 94 8.72 8.90 -0.84
C ASP A 94 7.78 8.38 0.27
N PRO A 95 6.66 7.74 -0.12
CA PRO A 95 5.69 7.23 0.86
C PRO A 95 6.29 6.16 1.78
N LEU A 96 7.17 5.30 1.27
CA LEU A 96 7.77 4.23 2.06
C LEU A 96 8.69 4.81 3.15
N ALA A 97 9.55 5.76 2.80
CA ALA A 97 10.48 6.40 3.73
C ALA A 97 9.77 7.13 4.88
N GLU A 98 8.56 7.64 4.64
CA GLU A 98 7.76 8.31 5.68
C GLU A 98 6.90 7.33 6.49
N LEU A 99 6.24 6.38 5.83
CA LEU A 99 5.31 5.47 6.51
C LEU A 99 6.03 4.48 7.44
N VAL A 100 7.27 4.10 7.16
CA VAL A 100 8.08 3.24 8.07
C VAL A 100 8.37 3.90 9.42
N LYS A 101 8.20 5.21 9.56
CA LYS A 101 8.35 5.95 10.83
C LYS A 101 7.15 5.78 11.76
N ILE A 102 6.07 5.17 11.28
CA ILE A 102 4.81 4.99 11.99
C ILE A 102 4.57 3.50 12.20
N ASP A 103 4.11 3.13 13.39
CA ASP A 103 3.66 1.75 13.63
C ASP A 103 2.49 1.42 12.68
N PRO A 104 2.61 0.39 11.82
CA PRO A 104 1.60 0.07 10.81
C PRO A 104 0.19 -0.11 11.37
N LYS A 105 0.06 -0.67 12.59
CA LYS A 105 -1.24 -0.85 13.25
C LYS A 105 -1.94 0.47 13.57
N SER A 106 -1.19 1.57 13.72
CA SER A 106 -1.74 2.90 14.00
C SER A 106 -2.33 3.57 12.76
N ILE A 107 -2.05 3.07 11.56
CA ILE A 107 -2.58 3.59 10.29
C ILE A 107 -3.98 3.04 10.01
N GLY A 108 -4.33 1.90 10.58
CA GLY A 108 -5.59 1.19 10.31
C GLY A 108 -5.47 0.30 9.08
N VAL A 109 -5.22 -1.00 9.33
CA VAL A 109 -4.96 -1.99 8.25
C VAL A 109 -6.18 -2.82 7.90
N GLY A 110 -7.27 -2.70 8.65
CA GLY A 110 -8.51 -3.41 8.36
C GLY A 110 -9.59 -3.17 9.40
N GLN A 111 -10.85 -3.31 8.97
CA GLN A 111 -12.03 -3.08 9.81
C GLN A 111 -12.05 -3.96 11.06
N TYR A 112 -11.54 -5.19 10.97
CA TYR A 112 -11.53 -6.18 12.04
C TYR A 112 -10.17 -6.36 12.71
N GLN A 113 -9.27 -5.38 12.61
CA GLN A 113 -7.94 -5.50 13.22
C GLN A 113 -8.02 -5.67 14.76
N HIS A 114 -9.05 -5.12 15.41
CA HIS A 114 -9.24 -5.24 16.86
C HIS A 114 -9.69 -6.62 17.32
N ASP A 115 -10.15 -7.47 16.40
CA ASP A 115 -10.53 -8.86 16.68
C ASP A 115 -9.32 -9.81 16.63
N LEU A 116 -8.17 -9.32 16.19
CA LEU A 116 -6.93 -10.08 16.09
C LEU A 116 -6.05 -9.89 17.32
N ALA A 117 -5.27 -10.91 17.66
CA ALA A 117 -4.26 -10.79 18.70
C ALA A 117 -3.17 -9.79 18.26
N GLU A 118 -3.03 -8.69 19.00
CA GLU A 118 -2.18 -7.54 18.65
C GLU A 118 -0.74 -7.95 18.29
N HIS A 119 -0.13 -8.85 19.07
CA HIS A 119 1.24 -9.30 18.83
C HIS A 119 1.41 -10.09 17.52
N LYS A 120 0.37 -10.82 17.07
CA LYS A 120 0.39 -11.54 15.80
C LYS A 120 0.21 -10.59 14.63
N LEU A 121 -0.67 -9.61 14.78
CA LEU A 121 -0.89 -8.57 13.78
C LEU A 121 0.40 -7.75 13.59
N SER A 122 1.01 -7.24 14.67
CA SER A 122 2.28 -6.50 14.59
C SER A 122 3.36 -7.30 13.87
N ARG A 123 3.59 -8.56 14.28
CA ARG A 123 4.61 -9.39 13.63
C ARG A 123 4.36 -9.60 12.13
N SER A 124 3.10 -9.83 11.74
CA SER A 124 2.75 -9.99 10.33
C SER A 124 2.95 -8.70 9.53
N LEU A 125 2.58 -7.56 10.10
CA LEU A 125 2.78 -6.26 9.48
C LEU A 125 4.26 -5.88 9.37
N ASP A 126 5.05 -6.15 10.41
CA ASP A 126 6.50 -5.92 10.39
C ASP A 126 7.17 -6.73 9.28
N ALA A 127 6.80 -8.02 9.12
CA ALA A 127 7.31 -8.85 8.04
C ALA A 127 6.95 -8.29 6.65
N VAL A 128 5.70 -7.86 6.45
CA VAL A 128 5.28 -7.25 5.17
C VAL A 128 6.03 -5.96 4.88
N VAL A 129 6.26 -5.11 5.89
CA VAL A 129 7.02 -3.86 5.73
C VAL A 129 8.47 -4.17 5.36
N GLU A 130 9.10 -5.15 6.03
CA GLU A 130 10.45 -5.60 5.72
C GLU A 130 10.55 -6.12 4.28
N ASP A 131 9.63 -6.98 3.84
CA ASP A 131 9.57 -7.49 2.47
C ASP A 131 9.44 -6.37 1.46
N CYS A 132 8.55 -5.39 1.70
CA CYS A 132 8.36 -4.23 0.83
C CYS A 132 9.62 -3.37 0.73
N VAL A 133 10.28 -3.08 1.86
CA VAL A 133 11.51 -2.27 1.90
C VAL A 133 12.64 -2.96 1.15
N ASN A 134 12.82 -4.26 1.36
CA ASN A 134 13.85 -5.05 0.69
C ASN A 134 13.58 -5.18 -0.82
N ALA A 135 12.33 -5.34 -1.23
CA ALA A 135 11.96 -5.40 -2.65
C ALA A 135 12.25 -4.08 -3.40
N VAL A 136 12.01 -2.95 -2.77
CA VAL A 136 12.31 -1.61 -3.34
C VAL A 136 13.81 -1.34 -3.32
N GLY A 137 14.49 -1.73 -2.23
CA GLY A 137 15.87 -1.34 -1.93
C GLY A 137 15.94 0.06 -1.30
N VAL A 138 17.04 0.33 -0.60
CA VAL A 138 17.21 1.55 0.20
C VAL A 138 18.47 2.29 -0.19
N GLU A 139 18.33 3.57 -0.55
CA GLU A 139 19.48 4.46 -0.84
C GLU A 139 20.16 4.87 0.47
N VAL A 140 21.38 4.37 0.68
CA VAL A 140 22.12 4.53 1.95
C VAL A 140 22.41 6.00 2.26
N ASN A 141 22.67 6.79 1.22
CA ASN A 141 23.10 8.19 1.38
C ASN A 141 21.98 9.15 1.76
N THR A 142 20.70 8.74 1.59
CA THR A 142 19.54 9.59 1.88
C THR A 142 18.60 8.99 2.92
N ALA A 143 18.66 7.68 3.13
CA ALA A 143 17.74 6.98 4.02
C ALA A 143 17.84 7.42 5.48
N SER A 144 16.69 7.46 6.15
CA SER A 144 16.59 7.67 7.59
C SER A 144 16.92 6.37 8.37
N ALA A 145 17.30 6.50 9.64
CA ALA A 145 17.57 5.33 10.47
C ALA A 145 16.36 4.37 10.58
N PRO A 146 15.08 4.81 10.72
CA PRO A 146 13.93 3.92 10.68
C PRO A 146 13.78 3.14 9.37
N LEU A 147 14.11 3.74 8.23
CA LEU A 147 14.05 3.05 6.94
C LEU A 147 15.16 2.01 6.84
N LEU A 148 16.39 2.37 7.21
CA LEU A 148 17.53 1.45 7.23
C LEU A 148 17.29 0.27 8.18
N ALA A 149 16.64 0.49 9.32
CA ALA A 149 16.33 -0.57 10.30
C ALA A 149 15.32 -1.62 9.77
N ARG A 150 14.63 -1.34 8.66
CA ARG A 150 13.75 -2.31 7.97
C ARG A 150 14.48 -3.15 6.91
N VAL A 151 15.74 -2.86 6.66
CA VAL A 151 16.56 -3.68 5.76
C VAL A 151 16.97 -4.97 6.47
N ALA A 152 16.82 -6.10 5.79
CA ALA A 152 17.19 -7.40 6.32
C ALA A 152 18.64 -7.41 6.84
N GLY A 153 18.83 -7.87 8.07
CA GLY A 153 20.13 -7.89 8.75
C GLY A 153 20.59 -6.55 9.37
N VAL A 154 19.87 -5.44 9.14
CA VAL A 154 20.19 -4.13 9.72
C VAL A 154 19.27 -3.85 10.91
N GLY A 155 19.79 -4.01 12.12
CA GLY A 155 19.08 -3.62 13.32
C GLY A 155 19.15 -2.11 13.59
N GLU A 156 18.33 -1.62 14.53
CA GLU A 156 18.22 -0.18 14.84
C GLU A 156 19.58 0.46 15.18
N SER A 157 20.43 -0.23 15.97
CA SER A 157 21.74 0.28 16.33
C SER A 157 22.69 0.42 15.13
N VAL A 158 22.65 -0.53 14.20
CA VAL A 158 23.45 -0.48 12.96
C VAL A 158 22.91 0.61 12.03
N ALA A 159 21.58 0.76 11.92
CA ALA A 159 20.96 1.82 11.16
C ALA A 159 21.38 3.22 11.65
N GLN A 160 21.37 3.44 12.97
CA GLN A 160 21.87 4.68 13.57
C GLN A 160 23.37 4.88 13.32
N ALA A 161 24.19 3.82 13.39
CA ALA A 161 25.62 3.89 13.10
C ALA A 161 25.91 4.23 11.63
N ILE A 162 25.10 3.72 10.68
CA ILE A 162 25.22 4.09 9.26
C ILE A 162 24.98 5.60 9.08
N VAL A 163 23.90 6.13 9.68
CA VAL A 163 23.58 7.56 9.60
C VAL A 163 24.68 8.40 10.24
N ALA A 164 25.12 8.05 11.46
CA ALA A 164 26.21 8.76 12.15
C ALA A 164 27.52 8.73 11.36
N HIS A 165 27.86 7.60 10.73
CA HIS A 165 29.04 7.49 9.89
C HIS A 165 28.96 8.41 8.67
N ARG A 166 27.80 8.44 8.00
CA ARG A 166 27.53 9.33 6.87
C ARG A 166 27.65 10.81 7.25
N ASP A 167 27.09 11.18 8.40
CA ASP A 167 27.13 12.56 8.88
C ASP A 167 28.54 13.01 9.25
N ALA A 168 29.37 12.10 9.78
CA ALA A 168 30.75 12.39 10.18
C ALA A 168 31.77 12.34 9.02
N HIS A 169 31.59 11.44 8.04
CA HIS A 169 32.59 11.15 7.01
C HIS A 169 32.12 11.48 5.57
N GLY A 170 30.88 11.96 5.41
CA GLY A 170 30.28 12.22 4.11
C GLY A 170 29.64 10.96 3.49
N ARG A 171 29.29 11.09 2.20
CA ARG A 171 28.58 10.06 1.45
C ARG A 171 29.41 8.78 1.28
N PHE A 172 28.74 7.64 1.32
CA PHE A 172 29.33 6.39 0.87
C PHE A 172 29.52 6.39 -0.65
N GLY A 173 30.75 6.14 -1.11
CA GLY A 173 31.08 6.02 -2.53
C GLY A 173 30.89 4.62 -3.09
N ALA A 174 30.93 3.59 -2.22
CA ALA A 174 30.79 2.18 -2.61
C ALA A 174 30.17 1.37 -1.46
N ARG A 175 29.44 0.28 -1.79
CA ARG A 175 28.87 -0.65 -0.81
C ARG A 175 29.92 -1.19 0.17
N LYS A 176 31.13 -1.49 -0.31
CA LYS A 176 32.24 -1.94 0.54
C LYS A 176 32.61 -0.96 1.66
N ALA A 177 32.33 0.32 1.49
CA ALA A 177 32.60 1.32 2.53
C ALA A 177 31.71 1.12 3.77
N LEU A 178 30.57 0.45 3.65
CA LEU A 178 29.72 0.08 4.77
C LEU A 178 30.40 -0.80 5.82
N LEU A 179 31.40 -1.59 5.43
CA LEU A 179 32.22 -2.38 6.36
C LEU A 179 33.02 -1.53 7.35
N LYS A 180 33.13 -0.21 7.13
CA LYS A 180 33.77 0.74 8.06
C LYS A 180 32.81 1.22 9.16
N VAL A 181 31.52 0.92 9.02
CA VAL A 181 30.49 1.32 10.01
C VAL A 181 30.59 0.44 11.25
N ALA A 182 30.57 1.06 12.41
CA ALA A 182 30.60 0.36 13.69
C ALA A 182 29.39 -0.59 13.82
N GLY A 183 29.64 -1.85 14.16
CA GLY A 183 28.60 -2.87 14.32
C GLY A 183 28.16 -3.54 13.01
N LEU A 184 28.59 -3.05 11.84
CA LEU A 184 28.30 -3.68 10.55
C LEU A 184 29.45 -4.61 10.16
N GLY A 185 29.40 -5.85 10.66
CA GLY A 185 30.37 -6.89 10.33
C GLY A 185 30.10 -7.58 9.00
N ARG A 186 31.02 -8.50 8.60
CA ARG A 186 30.91 -9.22 7.32
C ARG A 186 29.58 -9.96 7.15
N LYS A 187 29.08 -10.67 8.17
CA LYS A 187 27.80 -11.38 8.11
C LYS A 187 26.62 -10.44 7.88
N THR A 188 26.60 -9.31 8.58
CA THR A 188 25.57 -8.28 8.40
C THR A 188 25.65 -7.69 6.99
N PHE A 189 26.86 -7.42 6.49
CA PHE A 189 27.08 -6.95 5.14
C PHE A 189 26.56 -7.94 4.09
N GLU A 190 26.89 -9.21 4.20
CA GLU A 190 26.40 -10.27 3.32
C GLU A 190 24.88 -10.39 3.34
N GLN A 191 24.21 -10.09 4.43
CA GLN A 191 22.75 -10.11 4.52
C GLN A 191 22.08 -8.89 3.90
N CYS A 192 22.65 -7.69 4.06
CA CYS A 192 21.99 -6.45 3.71
C CYS A 192 22.44 -5.81 2.39
N ALA A 193 23.63 -6.18 1.88
CA ALA A 193 24.28 -5.47 0.77
C ALA A 193 23.45 -5.47 -0.53
N GLY A 194 22.69 -6.54 -0.79
CA GLY A 194 21.80 -6.64 -1.95
C GLY A 194 20.62 -5.67 -1.91
N PHE A 195 20.23 -5.19 -0.73
CA PHE A 195 19.09 -4.31 -0.52
C PHE A 195 19.49 -2.84 -0.34
N LEU A 196 20.78 -2.57 -0.12
CA LEU A 196 21.31 -1.23 0.04
C LEU A 196 21.82 -0.70 -1.31
N ARG A 197 21.40 0.51 -1.70
CA ARG A 197 21.74 1.15 -2.96
C ARG A 197 22.66 2.34 -2.73
N ILE A 198 23.55 2.59 -3.69
CA ILE A 198 24.39 3.80 -3.73
C ILE A 198 24.33 4.36 -5.14
N HIS A 199 23.48 5.37 -5.34
CA HIS A 199 23.38 6.05 -6.62
C HIS A 199 24.54 7.04 -6.81
N GLY A 200 25.12 7.04 -8.00
CA GLY A 200 26.25 7.92 -8.33
C GLY A 200 27.54 7.56 -7.59
N GLY A 201 27.67 6.30 -7.14
CA GLY A 201 28.89 5.75 -6.55
C GLY A 201 29.97 5.39 -7.56
N GLU A 202 31.06 4.83 -7.07
CA GLU A 202 32.23 4.40 -7.84
C GLU A 202 31.90 3.24 -8.77
N ASP A 203 31.12 2.26 -8.28
CA ASP A 203 30.69 1.08 -9.02
C ASP A 203 29.19 1.23 -9.39
N PRO A 204 28.84 1.23 -10.69
CA PRO A 204 27.45 1.29 -11.14
C PRO A 204 26.57 0.14 -10.61
N LEU A 205 27.14 -1.03 -10.29
CA LEU A 205 26.42 -2.16 -9.74
C LEU A 205 25.91 -1.87 -8.32
N ASP A 206 26.55 -0.96 -7.60
CA ASP A 206 26.11 -0.59 -6.25
C ASP A 206 24.75 0.16 -6.26
N ALA A 207 24.30 0.67 -7.40
CA ALA A 207 22.95 1.23 -7.57
C ALA A 207 21.90 0.17 -7.93
N SER A 208 22.31 -1.06 -8.23
CA SER A 208 21.43 -2.14 -8.68
C SER A 208 21.03 -3.10 -7.55
N GLY A 209 20.12 -4.06 -7.82
CA GLY A 209 19.76 -5.17 -6.95
C GLY A 209 20.76 -6.33 -6.97
N VAL A 210 21.76 -6.28 -7.82
CA VAL A 210 22.77 -7.35 -7.88
C VAL A 210 23.57 -7.39 -6.58
N HIS A 211 23.58 -8.56 -5.94
CA HIS A 211 24.33 -8.76 -4.71
C HIS A 211 25.86 -8.73 -5.00
N PRO A 212 26.70 -8.14 -4.13
CA PRO A 212 28.15 -8.07 -4.38
C PRO A 212 28.84 -9.42 -4.60
N GLU A 213 28.31 -10.50 -4.01
CA GLU A 213 28.81 -11.86 -4.25
C GLU A 213 28.62 -12.32 -5.69
N ALA A 214 27.61 -11.78 -6.39
CA ALA A 214 27.31 -12.11 -7.77
C ALA A 214 28.03 -11.21 -8.80
N TYR A 215 28.83 -10.24 -8.39
CA TYR A 215 29.63 -9.41 -9.31
C TYR A 215 30.55 -10.22 -10.24
N PRO A 216 31.13 -11.37 -9.83
CA PRO A 216 31.87 -12.24 -10.75
C PRO A 216 30.99 -12.75 -11.92
N VAL A 217 29.68 -12.97 -11.70
CA VAL A 217 28.77 -13.35 -12.79
C VAL A 217 28.64 -12.23 -13.80
N VAL A 218 28.46 -10.98 -13.32
CA VAL A 218 28.40 -9.79 -14.18
C VAL A 218 29.71 -9.63 -14.96
N ALA A 219 30.86 -9.84 -14.33
CA ALA A 219 32.15 -9.81 -15.02
C ALA A 219 32.24 -10.84 -16.16
N ARG A 220 31.67 -12.05 -16.00
CA ARG A 220 31.56 -13.05 -17.08
C ARG A 220 30.65 -12.59 -18.21
N ILE A 221 29.53 -11.96 -17.88
CA ILE A 221 28.60 -11.40 -18.87
C ILE A 221 29.28 -10.28 -19.69
N ILE A 222 29.99 -9.37 -19.04
CA ILE A 222 30.80 -8.32 -19.67
C ILE A 222 31.81 -8.94 -20.64
N LYS A 223 32.57 -9.93 -20.19
CA LYS A 223 33.56 -10.62 -21.01
C LYS A 223 32.92 -11.35 -22.19
N GLY A 224 31.77 -11.97 -21.98
CA GLY A 224 31.03 -12.70 -23.04
C GLY A 224 30.40 -11.79 -24.09
N THR A 225 30.00 -10.58 -23.72
CA THR A 225 29.38 -9.61 -24.62
C THR A 225 30.41 -8.66 -25.26
N GLY A 226 31.59 -8.51 -24.67
CA GLY A 226 32.61 -7.55 -25.09
C GLY A 226 32.21 -6.07 -24.89
N LYS A 227 31.12 -5.80 -24.14
CA LYS A 227 30.62 -4.45 -23.82
C LYS A 227 31.12 -4.01 -22.46
N ASP A 228 31.30 -2.70 -22.28
CA ASP A 228 31.58 -2.15 -20.95
C ASP A 228 30.33 -2.21 -20.06
N LEU A 229 30.49 -2.24 -18.74
CA LEU A 229 29.40 -2.32 -17.78
C LEU A 229 28.36 -1.20 -17.95
N ARG A 230 28.84 0.02 -18.18
CA ARG A 230 27.96 1.20 -18.35
C ARG A 230 27.11 1.14 -19.61
N ASP A 231 27.64 0.53 -20.67
CA ASP A 231 26.94 0.35 -21.94
C ASP A 231 25.99 -0.87 -21.90
N LEU A 232 26.29 -1.82 -21.04
CA LEU A 232 25.47 -3.03 -20.86
C LEU A 232 24.24 -2.75 -19.98
N ILE A 233 24.37 -1.88 -18.98
CA ILE A 233 23.25 -1.48 -18.11
C ILE A 233 22.20 -0.74 -18.95
N GLY A 234 20.98 -1.29 -18.98
CA GLY A 234 19.85 -0.76 -19.74
C GLY A 234 19.78 -1.21 -21.21
N ASP A 235 20.78 -1.95 -21.70
CA ASP A 235 20.77 -2.51 -23.06
C ASP A 235 19.90 -3.76 -23.14
N ALA A 236 18.59 -3.54 -23.16
CA ALA A 236 17.60 -4.60 -23.25
C ALA A 236 17.78 -5.50 -24.51
N ALA A 237 18.25 -4.96 -25.61
CA ALA A 237 18.42 -5.72 -26.86
C ALA A 237 19.52 -6.78 -26.72
N THR A 238 20.66 -6.41 -26.14
CA THR A 238 21.76 -7.36 -25.89
C THR A 238 21.37 -8.33 -24.76
N LEU A 239 20.87 -7.85 -23.63
CA LEU A 239 20.62 -8.66 -22.44
C LEU A 239 19.55 -9.74 -22.66
N ARG A 240 18.48 -9.45 -23.41
CA ARG A 240 17.44 -10.43 -23.77
C ARG A 240 17.91 -11.51 -24.75
N GLY A 241 18.98 -11.24 -25.50
CA GLY A 241 19.59 -12.21 -26.42
C GLY A 241 20.51 -13.21 -25.71
N LEU A 242 20.88 -12.96 -24.46
CA LEU A 242 21.76 -13.86 -23.71
C LEU A 242 20.99 -15.05 -23.13
N ARG A 243 21.65 -16.18 -23.09
CA ARG A 243 21.13 -17.40 -22.44
C ARG A 243 21.74 -17.51 -21.05
N PRO A 244 20.93 -17.53 -19.97
CA PRO A 244 21.43 -17.58 -18.59
C PRO A 244 22.38 -18.75 -18.33
N GLU A 245 22.15 -19.90 -18.99
CA GLU A 245 22.95 -21.11 -18.82
C GLU A 245 24.43 -20.92 -19.15
N GLN A 246 24.76 -19.93 -19.98
CA GLN A 246 26.15 -19.65 -20.40
C GLN A 246 27.00 -19.00 -19.31
N PHE A 247 26.36 -18.45 -18.28
CA PHE A 247 27.01 -17.68 -17.23
C PHE A 247 26.85 -18.30 -15.84
N THR A 248 26.31 -19.51 -15.76
CA THR A 248 26.18 -20.27 -14.50
C THR A 248 27.53 -20.80 -14.03
N ASP A 249 27.63 -21.12 -12.75
CA ASP A 249 28.71 -21.86 -12.11
C ASP A 249 28.17 -22.68 -10.94
N ASP A 250 29.07 -23.30 -10.17
CA ASP A 250 28.68 -24.14 -9.00
C ASP A 250 27.97 -23.35 -7.90
N ALA A 251 28.18 -22.02 -7.82
CA ALA A 251 27.56 -21.14 -6.82
C ALA A 251 26.28 -20.47 -7.33
N PHE A 252 26.20 -20.16 -8.63
CA PHE A 252 25.11 -19.38 -9.22
C PHE A 252 24.43 -20.14 -10.37
N GLY A 253 23.22 -20.63 -10.10
CA GLY A 253 22.40 -21.35 -11.06
C GLY A 253 21.64 -20.44 -12.03
N VAL A 254 20.92 -21.07 -12.97
CA VAL A 254 20.12 -20.40 -14.02
C VAL A 254 19.14 -19.33 -13.45
N PRO A 255 18.38 -19.59 -12.38
CA PRO A 255 17.48 -18.57 -11.84
C PRO A 255 18.20 -17.29 -11.42
N THR A 256 19.31 -17.43 -10.69
CA THR A 256 20.10 -16.27 -10.23
C THR A 256 20.68 -15.47 -11.39
N VAL A 257 21.19 -16.15 -12.41
CA VAL A 257 21.72 -15.47 -13.61
C VAL A 257 20.61 -14.75 -14.38
N ALA A 258 19.43 -15.36 -14.48
CA ALA A 258 18.25 -14.73 -15.09
C ALA A 258 17.82 -13.46 -14.36
N ASP A 259 17.80 -13.49 -13.01
CA ASP A 259 17.50 -12.32 -12.19
C ASP A 259 18.56 -11.23 -12.37
N ILE A 260 19.85 -11.58 -12.45
CA ILE A 260 20.93 -10.63 -12.72
C ILE A 260 20.74 -9.96 -14.10
N LEU A 261 20.42 -10.72 -15.14
CA LEU A 261 20.18 -10.17 -16.47
C LEU A 261 18.97 -9.22 -16.48
N ALA A 262 17.89 -9.58 -15.78
CA ALA A 262 16.70 -8.74 -15.64
C ALA A 262 17.02 -7.44 -14.86
N GLU A 263 17.84 -7.54 -13.83
CA GLU A 263 18.28 -6.37 -13.04
C GLU A 263 19.21 -5.45 -13.84
N LEU A 264 20.11 -6.01 -14.67
CA LEU A 264 20.95 -5.21 -15.56
C LEU A 264 20.14 -4.53 -16.67
N GLU A 265 19.04 -5.14 -17.13
CA GLU A 265 18.14 -4.52 -18.12
C GLU A 265 17.46 -3.26 -17.54
N LYS A 266 17.07 -3.33 -16.26
CA LYS A 266 16.38 -2.22 -15.56
C LYS A 266 16.87 -2.12 -14.12
N PRO A 267 18.07 -1.56 -13.89
CA PRO A 267 18.67 -1.51 -12.57
C PRO A 267 17.84 -0.69 -11.59
N GLY A 268 17.71 -1.20 -10.38
CA GLY A 268 16.98 -0.51 -9.31
C GLY A 268 15.50 -0.29 -9.62
N ARG A 269 14.89 -1.14 -10.44
CA ARG A 269 13.46 -1.00 -10.78
C ARG A 269 12.63 -1.01 -9.52
N ASP A 270 11.96 0.10 -9.27
CA ASP A 270 10.95 0.19 -8.24
C ASP A 270 9.76 -0.71 -8.61
N PRO A 271 9.43 -1.74 -7.83
CA PRO A 271 8.31 -2.63 -8.11
C PRO A 271 6.96 -1.94 -7.88
N ARG A 272 6.95 -0.77 -7.25
CA ARG A 272 5.72 -0.02 -6.98
C ARG A 272 5.10 0.48 -8.28
N PRO A 273 3.75 0.46 -8.42
CA PRO A 273 3.08 1.05 -9.57
C PRO A 273 3.37 2.56 -9.61
N GLU A 274 3.34 3.13 -10.81
CA GLU A 274 3.43 4.58 -10.98
C GLU A 274 2.35 5.27 -10.15
N PHE A 275 2.74 6.35 -9.45
CA PHE A 275 1.81 7.14 -8.67
C PHE A 275 0.79 7.82 -9.59
N ARG A 276 -0.49 7.44 -9.44
CA ARG A 276 -1.62 8.06 -10.13
C ARG A 276 -2.59 8.59 -9.11
N THR A 277 -3.05 9.82 -9.30
CA THR A 277 -4.13 10.41 -8.53
C THR A 277 -5.41 10.42 -9.35
N ALA A 278 -6.52 10.03 -8.73
CA ALA A 278 -7.83 10.24 -9.36
C ALA A 278 -8.13 11.74 -9.44
N ARG A 279 -8.68 12.15 -10.55
CA ARG A 279 -9.24 13.50 -10.72
C ARG A 279 -10.70 13.45 -10.34
N PHE A 280 -11.01 13.95 -9.15
CA PHE A 280 -12.40 14.07 -8.73
C PHE A 280 -13.09 15.18 -9.54
N GLU A 281 -14.35 14.95 -9.91
CA GLU A 281 -15.15 15.88 -10.71
C GLU A 281 -15.47 17.12 -9.88
N GLU A 282 -15.21 18.32 -10.41
CA GLU A 282 -15.55 19.58 -9.78
C GLU A 282 -17.07 19.71 -9.62
N GLY A 283 -17.54 20.08 -8.43
CA GLY A 283 -18.97 20.22 -8.13
C GLY A 283 -19.68 18.93 -7.71
N VAL A 284 -18.96 17.82 -7.56
CA VAL A 284 -19.48 16.56 -7.01
C VAL A 284 -18.84 16.37 -5.61
N GLU A 285 -19.52 16.90 -4.59
CA GLU A 285 -18.98 16.89 -3.22
C GLU A 285 -19.79 16.04 -2.25
N THR A 286 -21.08 15.86 -2.55
CA THR A 286 -22.01 15.14 -1.69
C THR A 286 -22.72 14.02 -2.44
N LEU A 287 -23.31 13.09 -1.70
CA LEU A 287 -24.19 12.05 -2.27
C LEU A 287 -25.33 12.63 -3.12
N GLY A 288 -25.79 13.85 -2.78
CA GLY A 288 -26.87 14.53 -3.51
C GLY A 288 -26.47 15.04 -4.88
N ASP A 289 -25.19 15.24 -5.13
CA ASP A 289 -24.65 15.73 -6.39
C ASP A 289 -24.50 14.60 -7.42
N LEU A 290 -24.47 13.34 -6.94
CA LEU A 290 -24.34 12.17 -7.79
C LEU A 290 -25.62 11.88 -8.57
N LYS A 291 -25.46 11.72 -9.87
CA LYS A 291 -26.55 11.31 -10.77
C LYS A 291 -26.22 9.97 -11.41
N PRO A 292 -27.18 9.03 -11.49
CA PRO A 292 -27.00 7.81 -12.28
C PRO A 292 -26.54 8.13 -13.69
N GLY A 293 -25.52 7.43 -14.16
CA GLY A 293 -24.89 7.64 -15.46
C GLY A 293 -23.62 8.47 -15.46
N MET A 294 -23.32 9.20 -14.41
CA MET A 294 -22.03 9.90 -14.30
C MET A 294 -20.87 8.91 -14.36
N VAL A 295 -19.84 9.25 -15.11
CA VAL A 295 -18.58 8.52 -15.20
C VAL A 295 -17.52 9.33 -14.46
N LEU A 296 -17.03 8.78 -13.37
CA LEU A 296 -16.10 9.43 -12.45
C LEU A 296 -14.81 8.63 -12.35
N GLU A 297 -13.72 9.30 -12.05
CA GLU A 297 -12.50 8.64 -11.58
C GLU A 297 -12.60 8.45 -10.07
N GLY A 298 -12.12 7.31 -9.57
CA GLY A 298 -12.07 7.03 -8.15
C GLY A 298 -10.87 6.18 -7.79
N VAL A 299 -10.56 6.15 -6.50
CA VAL A 299 -9.49 5.34 -5.92
C VAL A 299 -10.10 4.12 -5.23
N VAL A 300 -9.61 2.94 -5.54
CA VAL A 300 -10.01 1.71 -4.83
C VAL A 300 -9.50 1.78 -3.39
N THR A 301 -10.41 1.82 -2.43
CA THR A 301 -10.07 1.88 -0.99
C THR A 301 -9.94 0.49 -0.40
N ASN A 302 -10.78 -0.45 -0.82
CA ASN A 302 -10.76 -1.83 -0.32
C ASN A 302 -11.32 -2.80 -1.36
N VAL A 303 -10.85 -4.07 -1.30
CA VAL A 303 -11.33 -5.15 -2.16
C VAL A 303 -11.75 -6.34 -1.31
N ALA A 304 -13.05 -6.68 -1.37
CA ALA A 304 -13.68 -7.81 -0.70
C ALA A 304 -14.02 -8.92 -1.72
N ALA A 305 -14.35 -10.11 -1.25
CA ALA A 305 -14.73 -11.23 -2.12
C ALA A 305 -15.94 -10.95 -3.02
N PHE A 306 -16.82 -10.01 -2.63
CA PHE A 306 -18.03 -9.65 -3.37
C PHE A 306 -17.86 -8.39 -4.24
N GLY A 307 -16.70 -7.72 -4.22
CA GLY A 307 -16.44 -6.54 -5.06
C GLY A 307 -15.41 -5.58 -4.47
N ALA A 308 -15.30 -4.39 -5.07
CA ALA A 308 -14.39 -3.34 -4.67
C ALA A 308 -15.12 -2.10 -4.16
N PHE A 309 -14.58 -1.48 -3.12
CA PHE A 309 -15.00 -0.17 -2.63
C PHE A 309 -14.14 0.89 -3.30
N VAL A 310 -14.78 1.94 -3.79
CA VAL A 310 -14.12 3.00 -4.56
C VAL A 310 -14.52 4.36 -4.00
N ASP A 311 -13.54 5.13 -3.58
CA ASP A 311 -13.70 6.55 -3.25
C ASP A 311 -13.76 7.36 -4.54
N ILE A 312 -14.87 8.05 -4.75
CA ILE A 312 -15.14 8.90 -5.92
C ILE A 312 -15.19 10.39 -5.56
N GLY A 313 -14.64 10.78 -4.39
CA GLY A 313 -14.59 12.16 -3.92
C GLY A 313 -15.81 12.63 -3.13
N VAL A 314 -16.78 11.77 -2.88
CA VAL A 314 -17.89 12.03 -1.95
C VAL A 314 -17.66 11.28 -0.65
N HIS A 315 -18.00 11.82 0.50
CA HIS A 315 -17.68 11.26 1.84
C HIS A 315 -18.14 9.82 2.11
N GLN A 316 -18.45 9.08 1.10
CA GLN A 316 -18.92 7.70 1.17
C GLN A 316 -18.37 6.89 0.00
N ASP A 317 -17.71 5.77 0.30
CA ASP A 317 -17.25 4.86 -0.74
C ASP A 317 -18.40 4.23 -1.50
N GLY A 318 -18.28 4.16 -2.81
CA GLY A 318 -19.18 3.42 -3.67
C GLY A 318 -18.75 1.95 -3.79
N LEU A 319 -19.71 1.06 -3.98
CA LEU A 319 -19.46 -0.37 -4.18
C LEU A 319 -19.57 -0.74 -5.64
N VAL A 320 -18.49 -1.30 -6.20
CA VAL A 320 -18.49 -2.04 -7.46
C VAL A 320 -18.63 -3.52 -7.14
N HIS A 321 -19.80 -4.10 -7.41
CA HIS A 321 -20.03 -5.53 -7.21
C HIS A 321 -19.15 -6.35 -8.16
N VAL A 322 -18.72 -7.57 -7.75
CA VAL A 322 -17.83 -8.44 -8.55
C VAL A 322 -18.33 -8.66 -9.99
N SER A 323 -19.63 -8.74 -10.20
CA SER A 323 -20.24 -8.88 -11.53
C SER A 323 -20.16 -7.59 -12.38
N ALA A 324 -19.86 -6.44 -11.79
CA ALA A 324 -19.75 -5.14 -12.44
C ALA A 324 -18.28 -4.69 -12.63
N MET A 325 -17.30 -5.55 -12.24
CA MET A 325 -15.87 -5.22 -12.35
C MET A 325 -15.29 -5.49 -13.74
N ALA A 326 -15.78 -6.54 -14.42
CA ALA A 326 -15.32 -6.90 -15.76
C ALA A 326 -16.45 -7.51 -16.61
N LYS A 327 -16.25 -7.57 -17.94
CA LYS A 327 -17.20 -8.22 -18.87
C LYS A 327 -17.13 -9.76 -18.78
N THR A 328 -16.02 -10.31 -18.30
CA THR A 328 -15.80 -11.75 -18.10
C THR A 328 -16.07 -12.13 -16.65
N PHE A 329 -16.30 -13.42 -16.42
CA PHE A 329 -16.50 -13.91 -15.04
C PHE A 329 -15.25 -13.70 -14.19
N VAL A 330 -15.39 -12.96 -13.10
CA VAL A 330 -14.30 -12.64 -12.16
C VAL A 330 -14.40 -13.62 -10.98
N ARG A 331 -13.40 -14.49 -10.86
CA ARG A 331 -13.32 -15.46 -9.74
C ARG A 331 -12.79 -14.79 -8.47
N ASP A 332 -11.79 -13.93 -8.62
CA ASP A 332 -11.19 -13.16 -7.52
C ASP A 332 -11.14 -11.67 -7.90
N PRO A 333 -11.88 -10.80 -7.21
CA PRO A 333 -11.86 -9.34 -7.44
C PRO A 333 -10.47 -8.72 -7.37
N ARG A 334 -9.56 -9.30 -6.56
CA ARG A 334 -8.19 -8.81 -6.38
C ARG A 334 -7.31 -8.96 -7.62
N SER A 335 -7.71 -9.81 -8.57
CA SER A 335 -7.04 -9.94 -9.87
C SER A 335 -7.37 -8.78 -10.83
N ILE A 336 -8.47 -8.04 -10.56
CA ILE A 336 -8.94 -6.94 -11.41
C ILE A 336 -8.58 -5.58 -10.83
N ALA A 337 -8.68 -5.42 -9.51
CA ALA A 337 -8.41 -4.16 -8.83
C ALA A 337 -7.73 -4.40 -7.48
N LYS A 338 -6.80 -3.52 -7.12
CA LYS A 338 -6.09 -3.53 -5.83
C LYS A 338 -6.35 -2.22 -5.10
N PRO A 339 -6.32 -2.21 -3.76
CA PRO A 339 -6.36 -0.95 -3.01
C PRO A 339 -5.28 0.02 -3.49
N GLY A 340 -5.67 1.27 -3.74
CA GLY A 340 -4.80 2.31 -4.31
C GLY A 340 -4.89 2.47 -5.84
N ASP A 341 -5.51 1.53 -6.56
CA ASP A 341 -5.70 1.68 -8.01
C ASP A 341 -6.68 2.82 -8.32
N VAL A 342 -6.32 3.63 -9.33
CA VAL A 342 -7.24 4.63 -9.91
C VAL A 342 -8.06 3.97 -11.01
N VAL A 343 -9.38 3.98 -10.83
CA VAL A 343 -10.33 3.33 -11.74
C VAL A 343 -11.39 4.31 -12.21
N ARG A 344 -11.88 4.10 -13.44
CA ARG A 344 -13.04 4.83 -13.94
C ARG A 344 -14.30 4.01 -13.65
N VAL A 345 -15.26 4.64 -13.01
CA VAL A 345 -16.51 4.01 -12.60
C VAL A 345 -17.71 4.81 -13.06
N LYS A 346 -18.78 4.11 -13.40
CA LYS A 346 -20.06 4.68 -13.72
C LYS A 346 -21.01 4.55 -12.53
N VAL A 347 -21.67 5.63 -12.16
CA VAL A 347 -22.70 5.65 -11.11
C VAL A 347 -23.94 4.95 -11.64
N MET A 348 -24.32 3.84 -11.04
CA MET A 348 -25.49 3.05 -11.42
C MET A 348 -26.73 3.44 -10.62
N GLU A 349 -26.59 3.60 -9.31
CA GLU A 349 -27.67 3.89 -8.38
C GLU A 349 -27.13 4.64 -7.17
N VAL A 350 -27.89 5.59 -6.66
CA VAL A 350 -27.60 6.36 -5.43
C VAL A 350 -28.78 6.21 -4.49
N ASP A 351 -28.59 5.52 -3.36
CA ASP A 351 -29.56 5.36 -2.28
C ASP A 351 -29.24 6.33 -1.15
N LEU A 352 -29.83 7.52 -1.20
CA LEU A 352 -29.62 8.58 -0.22
C LEU A 352 -30.02 8.17 1.21
N PRO A 353 -31.19 7.52 1.45
CA PRO A 353 -31.60 7.09 2.79
C PRO A 353 -30.62 6.12 3.44
N ARG A 354 -30.07 5.18 2.65
CA ARG A 354 -29.13 4.15 3.13
C ARG A 354 -27.68 4.55 2.98
N LYS A 355 -27.40 5.72 2.42
CA LYS A 355 -26.07 6.21 2.09
C LYS A 355 -25.24 5.19 1.30
N ARG A 356 -25.82 4.63 0.24
CA ARG A 356 -25.15 3.63 -0.59
C ARG A 356 -25.04 4.11 -2.03
N ILE A 357 -23.89 3.85 -2.63
CA ILE A 357 -23.61 4.16 -4.03
C ILE A 357 -23.29 2.83 -4.73
N ALA A 358 -24.04 2.49 -5.75
CA ALA A 358 -23.71 1.36 -6.61
C ALA A 358 -22.96 1.86 -7.84
N LEU A 359 -21.79 1.29 -8.08
CA LEU A 359 -20.87 1.65 -9.16
C LEU A 359 -20.64 0.47 -10.11
N SER A 360 -20.27 0.76 -11.35
CA SER A 360 -19.79 -0.23 -12.32
C SER A 360 -18.46 0.23 -12.95
N MET A 361 -17.50 -0.67 -13.06
CA MET A 361 -16.28 -0.46 -13.85
C MET A 361 -16.54 -0.69 -15.33
N ARG A 362 -17.69 -1.31 -15.69
CA ARG A 362 -18.14 -1.47 -17.05
C ARG A 362 -18.91 -0.22 -17.45
N LEU A 363 -18.27 0.68 -18.18
CA LEU A 363 -18.84 1.98 -18.55
C LEU A 363 -20.03 1.87 -19.51
N ASP A 364 -20.17 0.72 -20.18
CA ASP A 364 -21.25 0.44 -21.13
C ASP A 364 -22.55 -0.06 -20.45
N ASP A 365 -22.52 -0.34 -19.12
CA ASP A 365 -23.70 -0.82 -18.41
C ASP A 365 -24.85 0.18 -18.50
N GLU A 366 -26.06 -0.32 -18.80
CA GLU A 366 -27.28 0.49 -18.85
C GLU A 366 -27.80 0.78 -17.45
N ILE A 367 -28.26 2.02 -17.23
CA ILE A 367 -28.84 2.47 -15.96
C ILE A 367 -30.20 1.81 -15.80
N GLY A 368 -30.43 1.15 -14.65
CA GLY A 368 -31.73 0.54 -14.35
C GLY A 368 -31.97 -0.84 -14.97
N ALA A 369 -30.98 -1.45 -15.61
CA ALA A 369 -31.09 -2.86 -16.01
C ALA A 369 -31.29 -3.75 -14.77
N PRO A 370 -32.29 -4.66 -14.74
CA PRO A 370 -32.52 -5.51 -13.59
C PRO A 370 -31.29 -6.38 -13.35
N LYS A 371 -30.73 -6.33 -12.15
CA LYS A 371 -29.65 -7.22 -11.70
C LYS A 371 -30.09 -8.65 -12.00
N GLY A 372 -29.47 -9.31 -12.96
CA GLY A 372 -29.73 -10.69 -13.30
C GLY A 372 -29.71 -11.54 -12.04
N ARG A 373 -30.86 -11.98 -11.62
CA ARG A 373 -30.99 -13.09 -10.66
C ARG A 373 -30.24 -14.25 -11.29
N ALA A 374 -29.11 -14.62 -10.72
CA ALA A 374 -28.51 -15.91 -11.01
C ALA A 374 -29.62 -16.96 -10.82
N SER A 375 -30.08 -17.51 -11.92
CA SER A 375 -31.08 -18.56 -11.96
C SER A 375 -30.48 -19.80 -11.30
N ALA A 376 -30.84 -19.99 -10.04
CA ALA A 376 -30.78 -21.30 -9.41
C ALA A 376 -32.02 -22.04 -9.86
N ASP A 377 -32.07 -22.42 -11.13
CA ASP A 377 -33.08 -23.37 -11.62
C ASP A 377 -32.47 -24.76 -11.50
N LYS A 378 -32.81 -25.44 -10.40
CA LYS A 378 -32.81 -26.91 -10.31
C LYS A 378 -34.23 -27.36 -10.44
N PRO A 379 -34.57 -28.27 -11.34
CA PRO A 379 -35.92 -28.75 -11.51
C PRO A 379 -36.37 -29.50 -10.22
N ARG A 380 -37.44 -29.02 -9.65
CA ARG A 380 -38.13 -29.64 -8.53
C ARG A 380 -38.94 -30.82 -9.08
N ALA A 381 -38.42 -32.04 -8.90
CA ALA A 381 -39.17 -33.24 -9.16
C ALA A 381 -40.45 -33.27 -8.29
N GLU A 382 -41.58 -33.39 -8.95
CA GLU A 382 -42.85 -33.67 -8.36
C GLU A 382 -42.77 -34.93 -7.52
N ARG A 383 -43.04 -34.81 -6.21
CA ARG A 383 -43.44 -35.93 -5.39
C ARG A 383 -44.93 -35.80 -5.05
N GLN A 384 -45.67 -36.76 -5.58
CA GLN A 384 -47.07 -37.00 -5.35
C GLN A 384 -47.38 -37.09 -3.86
N ARG A 385 -48.49 -36.46 -3.50
CA ARG A 385 -49.17 -36.63 -2.19
C ARG A 385 -49.78 -38.01 -2.12
N SER A 386 -49.51 -38.76 -1.03
CA SER A 386 -50.34 -39.82 -0.58
C SER A 386 -50.82 -39.50 0.85
N ASP A 387 -52.13 -39.40 0.96
CA ASP A 387 -52.88 -39.24 2.18
C ASP A 387 -52.79 -40.51 3.07
N ALA A 388 -52.61 -40.33 4.35
CA ALA A 388 -53.22 -41.18 5.40
C ALA A 388 -52.98 -40.58 6.80
N PRO A 389 -53.86 -40.85 7.77
CA PRO A 389 -54.25 -39.92 8.83
C PRO A 389 -53.56 -40.18 10.18
N GLY A 390 -53.61 -39.15 11.05
CA GLY A 390 -53.03 -39.17 12.40
C GLY A 390 -53.75 -40.11 13.41
N PRO A 391 -53.18 -40.24 14.58
CA PRO A 391 -53.96 -39.90 15.76
C PRO A 391 -53.24 -39.19 16.92
N LYS A 392 -53.97 -38.24 17.45
CA LYS A 392 -54.27 -37.85 18.84
C LYS A 392 -53.21 -37.77 19.92
N ALA A 393 -53.26 -36.58 20.50
CA ALA A 393 -52.68 -36.08 21.72
C ALA A 393 -52.71 -36.98 22.95
N ARG A 394 -51.73 -36.82 23.83
CA ARG A 394 -51.90 -36.84 25.27
C ARG A 394 -50.91 -35.95 26.00
N ASP A 395 -51.52 -35.18 26.91
CA ASP A 395 -50.91 -34.30 27.92
C ASP A 395 -49.93 -35.00 28.87
N ALA A 396 -49.00 -34.27 29.41
CA ALA A 396 -48.80 -34.01 30.84
C ALA A 396 -47.37 -33.47 31.13
N ASN A 397 -47.27 -32.23 31.38
CA ASN A 397 -46.97 -31.57 32.68
C ASN A 397 -45.70 -32.00 33.45
N LYS A 398 -44.93 -30.95 33.75
CA LYS A 398 -44.12 -30.61 34.95
C LYS A 398 -42.60 -30.58 34.89
N ARG A 399 -42.17 -29.34 34.99
CA ARG A 399 -41.18 -28.78 35.96
C ARG A 399 -39.70 -29.15 35.89
N ASP A 400 -38.99 -28.11 35.78
CA ASP A 400 -37.94 -27.47 36.57
C ASP A 400 -36.49 -27.59 36.06
N GLY A 401 -35.86 -26.42 36.01
CA GLY A 401 -34.45 -26.24 36.44
C GLY A 401 -33.39 -26.03 35.37
N GLY A 402 -33.16 -24.78 35.05
CA GLY A 402 -31.80 -24.17 35.03
C GLY A 402 -30.72 -24.72 34.11
N GLY A 403 -30.25 -23.89 33.20
CA GLY A 403 -28.96 -24.11 32.56
C GLY A 403 -28.85 -23.53 31.16
N ARG A 404 -28.48 -22.24 31.07
CA ARG A 404 -28.09 -21.59 29.82
C ARG A 404 -26.89 -22.29 29.22
N GLY A 405 -27.05 -23.01 28.13
CA GLY A 405 -26.02 -23.51 27.27
C GLY A 405 -26.02 -22.69 25.98
N ALA A 406 -24.97 -21.89 25.78
CA ALA A 406 -24.74 -21.16 24.54
C ALA A 406 -24.57 -22.14 23.39
N GLY A 407 -25.33 -21.95 22.31
CA GLY A 407 -25.29 -22.76 21.10
C GLY A 407 -23.94 -22.68 20.42
N ALA A 408 -23.36 -23.83 20.16
CA ALA A 408 -22.18 -23.97 19.35
C ALA A 408 -22.52 -23.62 17.88
N GLY A 409 -22.14 -22.45 17.42
CA GLY A 409 -22.21 -22.07 16.01
C GLY A 409 -21.24 -22.89 15.16
N ALA A 410 -21.38 -22.81 13.84
CA ALA A 410 -20.58 -23.52 12.84
C ALA A 410 -19.04 -23.45 13.05
N LEU A 411 -18.55 -22.41 13.73
CA LEU A 411 -17.16 -22.25 14.13
C LEU A 411 -16.73 -23.24 15.21
N GLY A 412 -17.63 -23.57 16.15
CA GLY A 412 -17.36 -24.57 17.20
C GLY A 412 -17.26 -26.00 16.67
N GLU A 413 -18.00 -26.33 15.61
CA GLU A 413 -17.86 -27.62 14.94
C GLU A 413 -16.61 -27.71 14.07
N ALA A 414 -16.20 -26.62 13.41
CA ALA A 414 -14.96 -26.56 12.63
C ALA A 414 -13.71 -26.73 13.51
N LEU A 415 -13.71 -26.13 14.70
CA LEU A 415 -12.61 -26.27 15.68
C LEU A 415 -12.52 -27.68 16.25
N LYS A 416 -13.66 -28.37 16.48
CA LYS A 416 -13.65 -29.77 16.89
C LYS A 416 -13.09 -30.71 15.80
N ARG A 417 -13.40 -30.46 14.52
CA ARG A 417 -12.86 -31.24 13.42
C ARG A 417 -11.32 -31.01 13.24
N ALA A 418 -10.82 -29.87 13.65
CA ALA A 418 -9.38 -29.55 13.65
C ALA A 418 -8.64 -30.06 14.90
N GLY A 419 -9.28 -30.83 15.78
CA GLY A 419 -8.62 -31.42 16.97
C GLY A 419 -8.47 -30.49 18.16
N TYR A 420 -9.14 -29.33 18.17
CA TYR A 420 -9.10 -28.39 19.29
C TYR A 420 -10.27 -28.68 20.25
N ASP A 421 -9.94 -29.27 21.43
CA ASP A 421 -10.91 -29.49 22.51
C ASP A 421 -10.68 -28.43 23.61
N ALA A 422 -11.65 -27.54 23.77
CA ALA A 422 -11.62 -26.41 24.70
C ALA A 422 -11.62 -26.79 26.20
N LYS A 423 -11.57 -28.08 26.54
CA LYS A 423 -11.63 -28.58 27.91
C LYS A 423 -10.33 -29.16 28.49
N LYS A 424 -9.18 -29.02 27.82
CA LYS A 424 -7.90 -29.47 28.41
C LYS A 424 -6.97 -28.26 28.67
N PRO A 425 -6.55 -28.00 29.93
CA PRO A 425 -5.54 -27.01 30.22
C PRO A 425 -4.16 -27.49 29.70
N PRO A 426 -3.25 -26.58 29.33
CA PRO A 426 -1.92 -26.94 28.84
C PRO A 426 -1.10 -27.60 29.95
N ARG A 427 -0.48 -28.74 29.65
CA ARG A 427 0.53 -29.35 30.50
C ARG A 427 1.80 -28.46 30.44
N ARG A 428 2.34 -28.21 31.64
CA ARG A 428 3.61 -27.50 31.86
C ARG A 428 4.79 -28.23 31.22
#